data_329cd5a1a4ef26c3af84764aa5257b97
#
_entry.id   329cd5a1a4ef26c3af84764aa5257b97
#
_cell.length_a   1.000
_cell.length_b   1.000
_cell.length_c   1.000
_cell.angle_alpha   90.00
_cell.angle_beta   90.00
_cell.angle_gamma   90.00
#
_symmetry.space_group_name_H-M   'P 1'
#
loop_
_entity.id
_entity.type
_entity.pdbx_description
1 polymer ?
#
loop_
_entity_poly.entity_id
_entity_poly.type
_entity_poly.pdbx_seq_one_letter_code
_entity_poly.pdbx_strand_id
1 'polypeptide(L)'
;QGLGIVARVGSQIVGLAHLVDDGGHADVTDLALTTPDDADVVAALIGGAEQIATELESRVLVVSGLKASPGPAYHYNSGWVRVLPTRVVVPTAEAMHAFGAALAAQLRAGDIVLASGDLGAGKTTLAQGIGRGLGVDGPVISPTFVLARRHAGSEGRPGLVHVDAYRLGSAAELIDLDLDETMDQAVTLIEWGAGIAEDLGGSHLDVD
;
A
#
# COMPACT_ATOMS: atom_id res chain seq x y z
N GLN A 1 -21.06 -13.93 -7.04
CA GLN A 1 -20.62 -14.97 -8.00
C GLN A 1 -19.55 -15.82 -7.33
N GLY A 2 -19.63 -17.18 -7.42
CA GLY A 2 -18.66 -18.07 -6.78
C GLY A 2 -17.63 -18.57 -7.80
N LEU A 3 -16.37 -18.56 -7.42
CA LEU A 3 -15.22 -19.01 -8.21
C LEU A 3 -14.41 -20.05 -7.44
N GLY A 4 -14.02 -21.13 -8.14
CA GLY A 4 -13.13 -22.15 -7.56
C GLY A 4 -11.67 -21.84 -7.89
N ILE A 5 -10.82 -21.85 -6.86
CA ILE A 5 -9.37 -21.67 -6.98
C ILE A 5 -8.70 -23.01 -6.71
N VAL A 6 -7.72 -23.40 -7.53
CA VAL A 6 -7.05 -24.68 -7.46
C VAL A 6 -5.55 -24.49 -7.36
N ALA A 7 -4.93 -25.03 -6.32
CA ALA A 7 -3.47 -25.18 -6.23
C ALA A 7 -3.03 -26.53 -6.79
N ARG A 8 -1.98 -26.53 -7.62
CA ARG A 8 -1.44 -27.75 -8.25
C ARG A 8 0.08 -27.86 -8.07
N VAL A 9 0.53 -29.10 -7.90
CA VAL A 9 1.95 -29.45 -8.01
C VAL A 9 2.05 -30.44 -9.17
N GLY A 10 2.61 -30.00 -10.29
CA GLY A 10 2.56 -30.74 -11.55
C GLY A 10 1.11 -30.95 -12.02
N SER A 11 0.69 -32.20 -12.22
CA SER A 11 -0.69 -32.55 -12.58
C SER A 11 -1.60 -32.82 -11.39
N GLN A 12 -1.06 -32.87 -10.18
CA GLN A 12 -1.82 -33.22 -8.96
C GLN A 12 -2.43 -31.97 -8.34
N ILE A 13 -3.72 -32.02 -7.98
CA ILE A 13 -4.38 -30.99 -7.19
C ILE A 13 -3.99 -31.22 -5.73
N VAL A 14 -3.43 -30.18 -5.09
CA VAL A 14 -2.97 -30.19 -3.69
C VAL A 14 -3.82 -29.32 -2.79
N GLY A 15 -4.63 -28.42 -3.35
CA GLY A 15 -5.54 -27.60 -2.59
C GLY A 15 -6.65 -26.99 -3.44
N LEU A 16 -7.74 -26.67 -2.80
CA LEU A 16 -8.93 -26.02 -3.35
C LEU A 16 -9.38 -24.89 -2.41
N ALA A 17 -9.81 -23.78 -2.98
CA ALA A 17 -10.51 -22.72 -2.27
C ALA A 17 -11.73 -22.27 -3.05
N HIS A 18 -12.78 -21.81 -2.37
CA HIS A 18 -13.95 -21.24 -2.99
C HIS A 18 -14.03 -19.75 -2.62
N LEU A 19 -14.04 -18.89 -3.64
CA LEU A 19 -14.15 -17.45 -3.50
C LEU A 19 -15.58 -17.03 -3.88
N VAL A 20 -16.22 -16.28 -3.02
CA VAL A 20 -17.51 -15.64 -3.27
C VAL A 20 -17.33 -14.14 -3.24
N ASP A 21 -17.76 -13.45 -4.31
CA ASP A 21 -17.72 -11.99 -4.40
C ASP A 21 -19.14 -11.43 -4.48
N ASP A 22 -19.42 -10.39 -3.69
CA ASP A 22 -20.71 -9.70 -3.63
C ASP A 22 -20.68 -8.25 -4.17
N GLY A 23 -19.58 -7.87 -4.84
CA GLY A 23 -19.41 -6.53 -5.43
C GLY A 23 -18.73 -5.51 -4.50
N GLY A 24 -17.92 -5.98 -3.59
CA GLY A 24 -17.14 -5.11 -2.69
C GLY A 24 -16.42 -5.88 -1.59
N HIS A 25 -16.92 -7.06 -1.32
CA HIS A 25 -16.35 -8.05 -0.41
C HIS A 25 -16.11 -9.35 -1.15
N ALA A 26 -14.94 -9.92 -1.00
CA ALA A 26 -14.64 -11.26 -1.44
C ALA A 26 -14.39 -12.15 -0.21
N ASP A 27 -15.07 -13.29 -0.16
CA ASP A 27 -14.94 -14.26 0.93
C ASP A 27 -14.35 -15.56 0.42
N VAL A 28 -13.27 -16.04 1.03
CA VAL A 28 -12.81 -17.43 0.90
C VAL A 28 -13.54 -18.24 1.96
N THR A 29 -14.54 -19.02 1.53
CA THR A 29 -15.45 -19.75 2.44
C THR A 29 -15.03 -21.19 2.69
N ASP A 30 -14.48 -21.86 1.68
CA ASP A 30 -14.11 -23.27 1.74
C ASP A 30 -12.64 -23.42 1.33
N LEU A 31 -11.83 -23.93 2.25
CA LEU A 31 -10.43 -24.26 2.01
C LEU A 31 -10.21 -25.75 2.28
N ALA A 32 -9.84 -26.49 1.25
CA ALA A 32 -9.54 -27.91 1.37
C ALA A 32 -8.10 -28.18 0.89
N LEU A 33 -7.31 -28.84 1.72
CA LEU A 33 -5.91 -29.16 1.48
C LEU A 33 -5.71 -30.68 1.52
N THR A 34 -4.87 -31.22 0.64
CA THR A 34 -4.48 -32.65 0.70
C THR A 34 -3.55 -32.93 1.86
N THR A 35 -2.72 -31.96 2.25
CA THR A 35 -1.90 -31.99 3.47
C THR A 35 -2.40 -30.89 4.39
N PRO A 36 -2.91 -31.22 5.59
CA PRO A 36 -3.37 -30.21 6.53
C PRO A 36 -2.27 -29.20 6.89
N ASP A 37 -2.63 -27.91 6.94
CA ASP A 37 -1.76 -26.80 7.35
C ASP A 37 -0.49 -26.62 6.47
N ASP A 38 -0.51 -27.07 5.20
CA ASP A 38 0.56 -26.83 4.23
C ASP A 38 0.61 -25.33 3.89
N ALA A 39 1.59 -24.64 4.48
CA ALA A 39 1.71 -23.18 4.40
C ALA A 39 1.91 -22.68 2.96
N ASP A 40 2.67 -23.41 2.13
CA ASP A 40 2.94 -23.02 0.75
C ASP A 40 1.67 -23.14 -0.11
N VAL A 41 0.89 -24.20 0.10
CA VAL A 41 -0.39 -24.41 -0.59
C VAL A 41 -1.41 -23.36 -0.16
N VAL A 42 -1.48 -23.06 1.15
CA VAL A 42 -2.34 -21.98 1.67
C VAL A 42 -1.95 -20.64 1.05
N ALA A 43 -0.65 -20.27 1.06
CA ALA A 43 -0.18 -19.04 0.48
C ALA A 43 -0.52 -18.92 -1.02
N ALA A 44 -0.36 -20.00 -1.79
CA ALA A 44 -0.71 -20.02 -3.20
C ALA A 44 -2.22 -19.83 -3.45
N LEU A 45 -3.08 -20.46 -2.66
CA LEU A 45 -4.54 -20.34 -2.77
C LEU A 45 -5.00 -18.93 -2.40
N ILE A 46 -4.48 -18.38 -1.31
CA ILE A 46 -4.83 -17.04 -0.84
C ILE A 46 -4.32 -15.98 -1.82
N GLY A 47 -3.08 -16.11 -2.33
CA GLY A 47 -2.55 -15.21 -3.36
C GLY A 47 -3.40 -15.21 -4.64
N GLY A 48 -3.89 -16.37 -5.07
CA GLY A 48 -4.85 -16.48 -6.17
C GLY A 48 -6.19 -15.81 -5.86
N ALA A 49 -6.68 -15.93 -4.63
CA ALA A 49 -7.90 -15.27 -4.18
C ALA A 49 -7.76 -13.75 -4.17
N GLU A 50 -6.63 -13.23 -3.68
CA GLU A 50 -6.31 -11.80 -3.68
C GLU A 50 -6.28 -11.23 -5.09
N GLN A 51 -5.62 -11.92 -6.02
CA GLN A 51 -5.55 -11.49 -7.42
C GLN A 51 -6.94 -11.42 -8.03
N ILE A 52 -7.75 -12.47 -7.90
CA ILE A 52 -9.10 -12.52 -8.46
C ILE A 52 -10.00 -11.46 -7.82
N ALA A 53 -9.95 -11.31 -6.48
CA ALA A 53 -10.74 -10.31 -5.77
C ALA A 53 -10.35 -8.88 -6.20
N THR A 54 -9.05 -8.62 -6.42
CA THR A 54 -8.58 -7.34 -6.95
C THR A 54 -9.06 -7.09 -8.38
N GLU A 55 -9.06 -8.11 -9.25
CA GLU A 55 -9.60 -8.02 -10.62
C GLU A 55 -11.11 -7.79 -10.64
N LEU A 56 -11.84 -8.27 -9.62
CA LEU A 56 -13.27 -8.05 -9.41
C LEU A 56 -13.57 -6.71 -8.70
N GLU A 57 -12.56 -5.89 -8.45
CA GLU A 57 -12.66 -4.61 -7.75
C GLU A 57 -13.20 -4.73 -6.31
N SER A 58 -13.04 -5.90 -5.69
CA SER A 58 -13.35 -6.08 -4.27
C SER A 58 -12.38 -5.25 -3.41
N ARG A 59 -12.91 -4.61 -2.38
CA ARG A 59 -12.12 -3.76 -1.47
C ARG A 59 -11.57 -4.52 -0.27
N VAL A 60 -12.16 -5.66 0.03
CA VAL A 60 -11.82 -6.46 1.20
C VAL A 60 -11.83 -7.93 0.81
N LEU A 61 -10.82 -8.66 1.24
CA LEU A 61 -10.80 -10.12 1.21
C LEU A 61 -10.92 -10.65 2.64
N VAL A 62 -11.88 -11.54 2.87
CA VAL A 62 -12.06 -12.25 4.12
C VAL A 62 -11.70 -13.73 3.90
N VAL A 63 -10.87 -14.28 4.77
CA VAL A 63 -10.49 -15.69 4.73
C VAL A 63 -10.95 -16.36 6.02
N SER A 64 -11.88 -17.27 5.89
CA SER A 64 -12.44 -18.04 7.00
C SER A 64 -11.79 -19.43 7.11
N GLY A 65 -11.84 -20.01 8.31
CA GLY A 65 -11.40 -21.39 8.52
C GLY A 65 -9.90 -21.61 8.75
N LEU A 66 -9.05 -20.58 8.62
CA LEU A 66 -7.63 -20.66 8.96
C LEU A 66 -7.39 -20.44 10.45
N LYS A 67 -6.53 -21.26 11.05
CA LYS A 67 -6.10 -21.14 12.46
C LYS A 67 -5.03 -20.08 12.67
N ALA A 68 -4.21 -19.84 11.66
CA ALA A 68 -3.12 -18.87 11.66
C ALA A 68 -3.32 -17.82 10.56
N SER A 69 -2.65 -16.67 10.70
CA SER A 69 -2.68 -15.62 9.69
C SER A 69 -2.14 -16.12 8.35
N PRO A 70 -2.82 -15.85 7.23
CA PRO A 70 -2.29 -16.16 5.91
C PRO A 70 -1.15 -15.22 5.46
N GLY A 71 -0.89 -14.14 6.20
CA GLY A 71 0.19 -13.22 5.92
C GLY A 71 0.16 -11.96 6.80
N PRO A 72 1.21 -11.15 6.79
CA PRO A 72 1.35 -10.00 7.70
C PRO A 72 0.30 -8.88 7.46
N ALA A 73 -0.24 -8.79 6.25
CA ALA A 73 -1.26 -7.79 5.91
C ALA A 73 -2.69 -8.18 6.33
N TYR A 74 -2.86 -9.32 6.99
CA TYR A 74 -4.15 -9.79 7.46
C TYR A 74 -4.37 -9.49 8.93
N HIS A 75 -5.56 -8.96 9.25
CA HIS A 75 -6.02 -8.72 10.62
C HIS A 75 -7.18 -9.65 10.95
N TYR A 76 -7.24 -10.16 12.17
CA TYR A 76 -8.31 -11.06 12.59
C TYR A 76 -9.51 -10.29 13.13
N ASN A 77 -10.68 -10.49 12.51
CA ASN A 77 -11.97 -10.01 12.98
C ASN A 77 -13.07 -10.97 12.53
N SER A 78 -13.43 -11.96 13.33
CA SER A 78 -14.32 -13.07 12.96
C SER A 78 -13.84 -13.94 11.77
N GLY A 79 -12.76 -13.60 11.12
CA GLY A 79 -12.01 -14.21 10.03
C GLY A 79 -10.76 -13.39 9.77
N TRP A 80 -9.86 -13.87 8.92
CA TRP A 80 -8.69 -13.09 8.51
C TRP A 80 -9.09 -12.10 7.41
N VAL A 81 -8.95 -10.81 7.68
CA VAL A 81 -9.39 -9.71 6.82
C VAL A 81 -8.19 -8.98 6.26
N ARG A 82 -8.17 -8.74 4.97
CA ARG A 82 -7.22 -7.88 4.28
C ARG A 82 -7.95 -6.84 3.45
N VAL A 83 -7.54 -5.58 3.57
CA VAL A 83 -7.94 -4.53 2.63
C VAL A 83 -7.13 -4.72 1.36
N LEU A 84 -7.82 -4.84 0.24
CA LEU A 84 -7.18 -5.05 -1.07
C LEU A 84 -6.77 -3.72 -1.69
N PRO A 85 -5.70 -3.71 -2.50
CA PRO A 85 -5.26 -2.50 -3.20
C PRO A 85 -6.35 -2.01 -4.16
N THR A 86 -6.56 -0.70 -4.19
CA THR A 86 -7.47 -0.06 -5.14
C THR A 86 -6.66 0.41 -6.35
N ARG A 87 -7.10 0.05 -7.55
CA ARG A 87 -6.47 0.48 -8.80
C ARG A 87 -7.14 1.73 -9.34
N VAL A 88 -6.37 2.80 -9.53
CA VAL A 88 -6.82 4.04 -10.16
C VAL A 88 -5.97 4.32 -11.39
N VAL A 89 -6.60 4.53 -12.55
CA VAL A 89 -5.88 4.90 -13.78
C VAL A 89 -5.70 6.41 -13.83
N VAL A 90 -4.45 6.87 -13.83
CA VAL A 90 -4.08 8.30 -13.82
C VAL A 90 -3.23 8.60 -15.06
N PRO A 91 -3.84 8.96 -16.21
CA PRO A 91 -3.17 8.95 -17.50
C PRO A 91 -2.28 10.17 -17.80
N THR A 92 -2.39 11.27 -17.04
CA THR A 92 -1.64 12.51 -17.29
C THR A 92 -1.08 13.11 -16.01
N ALA A 93 -0.11 14.01 -16.14
CA ALA A 93 0.45 14.76 -15.02
C ALA A 93 -0.62 15.62 -14.31
N GLU A 94 -1.54 16.23 -15.07
CA GLU A 94 -2.65 17.01 -14.51
C GLU A 94 -3.59 16.14 -13.70
N ALA A 95 -3.92 14.94 -14.20
CA ALA A 95 -4.72 13.97 -13.47
C ALA A 95 -4.00 13.50 -12.21
N MET A 96 -2.66 13.29 -12.26
CA MET A 96 -1.85 12.93 -11.08
C MET A 96 -1.83 14.06 -10.04
N HIS A 97 -1.72 15.32 -10.46
CA HIS A 97 -1.85 16.45 -9.55
C HIS A 97 -3.24 16.49 -8.89
N ALA A 98 -4.31 16.27 -9.66
CA ALA A 98 -5.67 16.25 -9.13
C ALA A 98 -5.88 15.07 -8.17
N PHE A 99 -5.36 13.89 -8.52
CA PHE A 99 -5.39 12.71 -7.65
C PHE A 99 -4.64 12.97 -6.33
N GLY A 100 -3.41 13.49 -6.39
CA GLY A 100 -2.62 13.82 -5.20
C GLY A 100 -3.32 14.86 -4.30
N ALA A 101 -3.96 15.87 -4.90
CA ALA A 101 -4.70 16.88 -4.15
C ALA A 101 -5.96 16.29 -3.47
N ALA A 102 -6.66 15.37 -4.14
CA ALA A 102 -7.79 14.65 -3.55
C ALA A 102 -7.34 13.71 -2.42
N LEU A 103 -6.21 13.01 -2.61
CA LEU A 103 -5.61 12.17 -1.59
C LEU A 103 -5.24 12.97 -0.34
N ALA A 104 -4.64 14.15 -0.52
CA ALA A 104 -4.26 15.05 0.57
C ALA A 104 -5.43 15.44 1.49
N ALA A 105 -6.66 15.46 0.98
CA ALA A 105 -7.85 15.73 1.78
C ALA A 105 -8.18 14.62 2.80
N GLN A 106 -7.61 13.42 2.61
CA GLN A 106 -7.79 12.27 3.50
C GLN A 106 -6.59 12.08 4.45
N LEU A 107 -5.44 12.69 4.12
CA LEU A 107 -4.22 12.54 4.90
C LEU A 107 -4.20 13.49 6.11
N ARG A 108 -3.55 13.03 7.16
CA ARG A 108 -3.37 13.74 8.44
C ARG A 108 -1.89 13.85 8.77
N ALA A 109 -1.56 14.72 9.69
CA ALA A 109 -0.24 14.74 10.31
C ALA A 109 0.08 13.37 10.93
N GLY A 110 1.27 12.86 10.67
CA GLY A 110 1.72 11.53 11.06
C GLY A 110 1.53 10.45 9.98
N ASP A 111 0.74 10.71 8.93
CA ASP A 111 0.56 9.73 7.85
C ASP A 111 1.80 9.64 6.96
N ILE A 112 2.14 8.41 6.57
CA ILE A 112 3.25 8.09 5.66
C ILE A 112 2.68 7.57 4.34
N VAL A 113 3.18 8.09 3.22
CA VAL A 113 2.88 7.61 1.87
C VAL A 113 4.18 7.12 1.24
N LEU A 114 4.23 5.84 0.88
CA LEU A 114 5.34 5.25 0.13
C LEU A 114 4.99 5.25 -1.36
N ALA A 115 5.74 6.00 -2.15
CA ALA A 115 5.55 6.08 -3.58
C ALA A 115 6.60 5.24 -4.31
N SER A 116 6.16 4.13 -4.89
CA SER A 116 6.98 3.19 -5.65
C SER A 116 6.77 3.34 -7.16
N GLY A 117 7.47 2.54 -7.93
CA GLY A 117 7.38 2.55 -9.40
C GLY A 117 8.61 3.07 -10.11
N ASP A 118 8.68 2.84 -11.43
CA ASP A 118 9.82 3.15 -12.29
C ASP A 118 10.17 4.65 -12.37
N LEU A 119 11.33 4.95 -12.92
CA LEU A 119 11.70 6.32 -13.24
C LEU A 119 10.70 6.92 -14.24
N GLY A 120 10.13 8.08 -13.89
CA GLY A 120 9.11 8.75 -14.70
C GLY A 120 7.67 8.25 -14.44
N ALA A 121 7.42 7.33 -13.51
CA ALA A 121 6.08 6.85 -13.16
C ALA A 121 5.15 7.93 -12.57
N GLY A 122 5.70 9.07 -12.11
CA GLY A 122 4.89 10.18 -11.61
C GLY A 122 4.96 10.39 -10.09
N LYS A 123 5.90 9.75 -9.39
CA LYS A 123 6.04 9.87 -7.92
C LYS A 123 6.18 11.33 -7.46
N THR A 124 7.09 12.08 -8.07
CA THR A 124 7.25 13.51 -7.77
C THR A 124 6.02 14.33 -8.16
N THR A 125 5.31 13.94 -9.24
CA THR A 125 4.06 14.59 -9.64
C THR A 125 2.96 14.35 -8.61
N LEU A 126 2.91 13.14 -8.04
CA LEU A 126 2.04 12.83 -6.90
C LEU A 126 2.38 13.71 -5.68
N ALA A 127 3.68 13.82 -5.34
CA ALA A 127 4.14 14.69 -4.25
C ALA A 127 3.70 16.15 -4.46
N GLN A 128 3.82 16.65 -5.69
CA GLN A 128 3.33 17.99 -6.07
C GLN A 128 1.82 18.14 -5.89
N GLY A 129 1.06 17.11 -6.26
CA GLY A 129 -0.39 17.06 -6.06
C GLY A 129 -0.77 17.10 -4.58
N ILE A 130 -0.12 16.27 -3.77
CA ILE A 130 -0.32 16.24 -2.30
C ILE A 130 0.04 17.61 -1.70
N GLY A 131 1.19 18.18 -2.06
CA GLY A 131 1.61 19.49 -1.57
C GLY A 131 0.59 20.60 -1.90
N ARG A 132 0.01 20.59 -3.11
CA ARG A 132 -1.09 21.50 -3.48
C ARG A 132 -2.33 21.29 -2.62
N GLY A 133 -2.71 20.04 -2.37
CA GLY A 133 -3.87 19.70 -1.55
C GLY A 133 -3.71 20.09 -0.09
N LEU A 134 -2.50 19.97 0.45
CA LEU A 134 -2.14 20.42 1.80
C LEU A 134 -1.98 21.95 1.87
N GLY A 135 -1.82 22.62 0.73
CA GLY A 135 -1.60 24.06 0.67
C GLY A 135 -0.23 24.47 1.20
N VAL A 136 0.81 23.64 0.95
CA VAL A 136 2.17 23.97 1.40
C VAL A 136 2.78 25.13 0.64
N ASP A 137 3.67 25.85 1.28
CA ASP A 137 4.36 26.98 0.72
C ASP A 137 5.47 26.56 -0.28
N GLY A 138 5.54 27.26 -1.40
CA GLY A 138 6.58 27.11 -2.39
C GLY A 138 6.44 25.88 -3.29
N PRO A 139 7.36 25.71 -4.26
CA PRO A 139 7.32 24.60 -5.19
C PRO A 139 7.79 23.29 -4.55
N VAL A 140 7.01 22.22 -4.75
CA VAL A 140 7.43 20.86 -4.43
C VAL A 140 8.27 20.33 -5.59
N ILE A 141 9.55 20.09 -5.34
CA ILE A 141 10.51 19.55 -6.32
C ILE A 141 11.21 18.34 -5.72
N SER A 142 11.56 17.35 -6.56
CA SER A 142 12.23 16.13 -6.09
C SER A 142 13.49 16.45 -5.27
N PRO A 143 13.63 15.87 -4.08
CA PRO A 143 14.78 16.10 -3.21
C PRO A 143 15.95 15.14 -3.49
N THR A 144 16.09 14.54 -4.67
CA THR A 144 17.08 13.50 -5.00
C THR A 144 18.50 13.83 -4.56
N PHE A 145 18.91 15.11 -4.57
CA PHE A 145 20.26 15.52 -4.15
C PHE A 145 20.37 15.89 -2.68
N VAL A 146 19.28 16.30 -2.04
CA VAL A 146 19.24 16.74 -0.64
C VAL A 146 18.54 15.71 0.26
N LEU A 147 18.04 14.63 -0.33
CA LEU A 147 17.37 13.49 0.26
C LEU A 147 15.99 13.82 0.88
N ALA A 148 15.85 14.92 1.59
CA ALA A 148 14.58 15.35 2.18
C ALA A 148 14.35 16.86 2.05
N ARG A 149 13.08 17.25 1.89
CA ARG A 149 12.62 18.64 1.95
C ARG A 149 11.40 18.75 2.83
N ARG A 150 11.39 19.75 3.68
CA ARG A 150 10.25 20.08 4.53
C ARG A 150 9.52 21.30 3.97
N HIS A 151 8.23 21.19 3.78
CA HIS A 151 7.35 22.26 3.34
C HIS A 151 6.35 22.55 4.46
N ALA A 152 6.32 23.79 4.93
CA ALA A 152 5.37 24.20 5.95
C ALA A 152 3.94 24.13 5.40
N GLY A 153 3.02 23.62 6.20
CA GLY A 153 1.60 23.64 5.86
C GLY A 153 1.02 25.04 6.02
N SER A 154 -0.09 25.30 5.33
CA SER A 154 -0.89 26.49 5.59
C SER A 154 -1.59 26.38 6.93
N GLU A 155 -2.08 27.49 7.47
CA GLU A 155 -2.71 27.59 8.79
C GLU A 155 -3.79 26.50 8.99
N GLY A 156 -3.59 25.65 10.01
CA GLY A 156 -4.48 24.53 10.35
C GLY A 156 -4.38 23.27 9.49
N ARG A 157 -3.40 23.19 8.57
CA ARG A 157 -3.12 21.99 7.75
C ARG A 157 -1.73 21.44 8.03
N PRO A 158 -1.52 20.11 7.90
CA PRO A 158 -0.20 19.54 8.06
C PRO A 158 0.75 20.03 6.98
N GLY A 159 2.04 20.06 7.31
CA GLY A 159 3.12 20.24 6.35
C GLY A 159 3.31 19.00 5.48
N LEU A 160 4.29 19.09 4.56
CA LEU A 160 4.75 17.95 3.77
C LEU A 160 6.25 17.73 4.00
N VAL A 161 6.63 16.54 4.42
CA VAL A 161 8.01 16.05 4.36
C VAL A 161 8.13 15.20 3.10
N HIS A 162 8.92 15.67 2.14
CA HIS A 162 9.16 14.96 0.89
C HIS A 162 10.56 14.36 0.90
N VAL A 163 10.64 13.05 0.81
CA VAL A 163 11.89 12.27 0.85
C VAL A 163 12.07 11.53 -0.48
N ASP A 164 13.30 11.44 -0.96
CA ASP A 164 13.69 10.60 -2.09
C ASP A 164 14.78 9.64 -1.62
N ALA A 165 14.39 8.40 -1.40
CA ALA A 165 15.25 7.34 -0.87
C ALA A 165 16.06 6.62 -1.95
N TYR A 166 16.01 7.03 -3.23
CA TYR A 166 16.72 6.39 -4.35
C TYR A 166 18.22 6.17 -4.10
N ARG A 167 18.86 7.03 -3.29
CA ARG A 167 20.28 7.00 -2.98
C ARG A 167 20.61 6.40 -1.61
N LEU A 168 19.58 6.04 -0.85
CA LEU A 168 19.74 5.42 0.46
C LEU A 168 19.92 3.90 0.29
N GLY A 169 20.82 3.32 1.05
CA GLY A 169 21.12 1.89 1.02
C GLY A 169 20.50 1.11 2.17
N SER A 170 19.92 1.80 3.16
CA SER A 170 19.39 1.15 4.36
C SER A 170 18.37 2.01 5.10
N ALA A 171 17.55 1.35 5.93
CA ALA A 171 16.63 2.03 6.85
C ALA A 171 17.37 2.94 7.86
N ALA A 172 18.59 2.58 8.26
CA ALA A 172 19.39 3.39 9.17
C ALA A 172 19.71 4.76 8.56
N GLU A 173 20.08 4.82 7.27
CA GLU A 173 20.32 6.08 6.57
C GLU A 173 19.06 6.94 6.45
N LEU A 174 17.87 6.32 6.36
CA LEU A 174 16.60 7.03 6.34
C LEU A 174 16.28 7.63 7.71
N ILE A 175 16.57 6.90 8.80
CA ILE A 175 16.41 7.37 10.19
C ILE A 175 17.36 8.54 10.47
N ASP A 176 18.59 8.49 9.96
CA ASP A 176 19.59 9.56 10.11
C ASP A 176 19.19 10.91 9.47
N LEU A 177 18.08 10.96 8.72
CA LEU A 177 17.53 12.21 8.19
C LEU A 177 16.76 13.03 9.24
N ASP A 178 16.73 12.60 10.50
CA ASP A 178 16.05 13.26 11.63
C ASP A 178 14.59 13.64 11.30
N LEU A 179 13.85 12.69 10.69
CA LEU A 179 12.47 12.92 10.28
C LEU A 179 11.51 12.94 11.47
N ASP A 180 11.86 12.27 12.57
CA ASP A 180 11.01 12.02 13.75
C ASP A 180 10.39 13.30 14.31
N GLU A 181 11.19 14.38 14.40
CA GLU A 181 10.70 15.67 14.94
C GLU A 181 9.58 16.32 14.14
N THR A 182 9.44 15.92 12.87
CA THR A 182 8.48 16.56 11.94
C THR A 182 7.37 15.62 11.48
N MET A 183 7.57 14.31 11.61
CA MET A 183 6.58 13.32 11.14
C MET A 183 5.23 13.49 11.84
N ASP A 184 5.21 13.75 13.14
CA ASP A 184 3.98 13.94 13.90
C ASP A 184 3.19 15.20 13.49
N GLN A 185 3.79 16.15 12.77
CA GLN A 185 3.20 17.42 12.38
C GLN A 185 2.97 17.56 10.87
N ALA A 186 3.43 16.60 10.09
CA ALA A 186 3.40 16.63 8.64
C ALA A 186 2.92 15.30 8.05
N VAL A 187 2.51 15.33 6.80
CA VAL A 187 2.43 14.14 5.95
C VAL A 187 3.82 13.86 5.41
N THR A 188 4.28 12.62 5.49
CA THR A 188 5.57 12.20 4.95
C THR A 188 5.36 11.41 3.67
N LEU A 189 5.88 11.89 2.53
CA LEU A 189 5.90 11.13 1.30
C LEU A 189 7.34 10.71 1.00
N ILE A 190 7.53 9.41 0.78
CA ILE A 190 8.83 8.79 0.51
C ILE A 190 8.80 8.15 -0.88
N GLU A 191 9.54 8.74 -1.83
CA GLU A 191 9.82 8.12 -3.12
C GLU A 191 10.93 7.06 -2.96
N TRP A 192 10.80 5.92 -3.64
CA TRP A 192 11.79 4.82 -3.62
C TRP A 192 11.99 4.19 -2.24
N GLY A 193 11.01 4.28 -1.35
CA GLY A 193 11.11 3.80 0.03
C GLY A 193 10.94 2.30 0.21
N ALA A 194 10.49 1.57 -0.81
CA ALA A 194 10.23 0.13 -0.73
C ALA A 194 11.48 -0.65 -0.28
N GLY A 195 11.33 -1.50 0.73
CA GLY A 195 12.41 -2.29 1.33
C GLY A 195 13.23 -1.56 2.40
N ILE A 196 13.02 -0.25 2.63
CA ILE A 196 13.77 0.52 3.64
C ILE A 196 12.89 1.40 4.54
N ALA A 197 11.68 1.73 4.12
CA ALA A 197 10.79 2.65 4.86
C ALA A 197 9.70 1.93 5.66
N GLU A 198 9.48 0.65 5.46
CA GLU A 198 8.49 -0.16 6.18
C GLU A 198 8.80 -0.24 7.69
N ASP A 199 10.06 -0.11 8.08
CA ASP A 199 10.52 -0.16 9.46
C ASP A 199 10.40 1.19 10.21
N LEU A 200 9.97 2.27 9.54
CA LEU A 200 9.77 3.58 10.19
C LEU A 200 8.67 3.59 11.26
N GLY A 201 7.96 2.47 11.39
CA GLY A 201 6.90 2.27 12.38
C GLY A 201 5.55 2.83 11.93
N GLY A 202 4.46 2.25 12.45
CA GLY A 202 3.11 2.65 12.12
C GLY A 202 2.55 2.04 10.82
N SER A 203 1.37 2.51 10.42
CA SER A 203 0.75 2.17 9.14
C SER A 203 1.14 3.19 8.08
N HIS A 204 1.33 2.73 6.86
CA HIS A 204 1.62 3.59 5.71
C HIS A 204 0.67 3.26 4.56
N LEU A 205 0.54 4.19 3.62
CA LEU A 205 -0.17 4.01 2.37
C LEU A 205 0.85 3.75 1.27
N ASP A 206 0.79 2.56 0.66
CA ASP A 206 1.57 2.24 -0.53
C ASP A 206 0.87 2.75 -1.79
N VAL A 207 1.63 3.39 -2.67
CA VAL A 207 1.22 3.86 -4.00
C VAL A 207 2.26 3.40 -5.02
N ASP A 208 1.87 2.40 -5.86
CA ASP A 208 2.73 1.82 -6.90
C ASP A 208 2.34 2.31 -8.30
#